data_d095870b35b83b3b8a7068067b7a4666
#
_entry.id   d095870b35b83b3b8a7068067b7a4666
#
_cell.length_a   1.000
_cell.length_b   1.000
_cell.length_c   1.000
_cell.angle_alpha   90.00
_cell.angle_beta   90.00
_cell.angle_gamma   90.00
#
_symmetry.space_group_name_H-M   'P 1'
#
loop_
_entity.id
_entity.type
_entity.pdbx_description
1 polymer ?
#
loop_
_entity_poly.entity_id
_entity_poly.type
_entity_poly.pdbx_seq_one_letter_code
_entity_poly.pdbx_strand_id
1 'polypeptide(L)'
;HDALPICFFDLENFEGTPEEAASAAIRQVTSDMTPPGNTPESTVRPAWEGEISVESEGSVVDTLLCYVITRASYTGGAHGIYGTECYYYSLAGGYEITTADLFTETQLERLNRLIREDIYEQYGVRSDEELETKGFFPEYIGVTENFLVTPEGITFYYNPYDIGCYALGSVEVSVSREQLAGL
;
A
#
# COMPACT_ATOMS: atom_id res chain seq x y z
N HIS A 1 -13.70 -8.89 -12.85
CA HIS A 1 -13.54 -10.23 -12.23
C HIS A 1 -12.09 -10.62 -12.01
N ASP A 2 -11.14 -10.04 -12.76
CA ASP A 2 -9.74 -10.49 -12.73
C ASP A 2 -8.84 -9.69 -11.75
N ALA A 3 -9.32 -8.55 -11.23
CA ALA A 3 -8.56 -7.69 -10.33
C ALA A 3 -8.43 -8.23 -8.90
N LEU A 4 -9.47 -8.88 -8.37
CA LEU A 4 -9.50 -9.39 -6.98
C LEU A 4 -8.36 -10.39 -6.66
N PRO A 5 -8.05 -11.38 -7.52
CA PRO A 5 -6.95 -12.30 -7.26
C PRO A 5 -5.58 -11.61 -7.23
N ILE A 6 -5.36 -10.60 -8.07
CA ILE A 6 -4.11 -9.84 -8.12
C ILE A 6 -4.01 -8.95 -6.88
N CYS A 7 -5.03 -8.14 -6.61
CA CYS A 7 -5.00 -7.17 -5.52
C CYS A 7 -5.00 -7.84 -4.13
N PHE A 8 -5.83 -8.86 -3.93
CA PHE A 8 -6.00 -9.47 -2.61
C PHE A 8 -4.99 -10.58 -2.33
N PHE A 9 -4.76 -11.45 -3.32
CA PHE A 9 -3.92 -12.64 -3.14
C PHE A 9 -2.52 -12.52 -3.74
N ASP A 10 -2.21 -11.40 -4.40
CA ASP A 10 -0.94 -11.18 -5.11
C ASP A 10 -0.66 -12.27 -6.16
N LEU A 11 -1.70 -12.64 -6.91
CA LEU A 11 -1.67 -13.69 -7.92
C LEU A 11 -1.82 -13.10 -9.31
N GLU A 12 -0.71 -12.91 -10.02
CA GLU A 12 -0.73 -12.47 -11.41
C GLU A 12 -1.34 -13.53 -12.35
N ASN A 13 -2.20 -13.07 -13.27
CA ASN A 13 -2.81 -13.90 -14.32
C ASN A 13 -3.57 -15.15 -13.81
N PHE A 14 -4.15 -15.08 -12.61
CA PHE A 14 -4.93 -16.17 -12.06
C PHE A 14 -6.32 -16.26 -12.74
N GLU A 15 -6.64 -17.42 -13.26
CA GLU A 15 -7.97 -17.76 -13.79
C GLU A 15 -8.64 -18.81 -12.88
N GLY A 16 -9.74 -18.44 -12.22
CA GLY A 16 -10.45 -19.36 -11.33
C GLY A 16 -11.43 -18.64 -10.38
N THR A 17 -11.98 -19.38 -9.44
CA THR A 17 -12.88 -18.82 -8.40
C THR A 17 -12.07 -18.15 -7.29
N PRO A 18 -12.70 -17.27 -6.48
CA PRO A 18 -12.04 -16.67 -5.30
C PRO A 18 -11.49 -17.72 -4.32
N GLU A 19 -12.18 -18.85 -4.13
CA GLU A 19 -11.75 -19.93 -3.26
C GLU A 19 -10.52 -20.66 -3.80
N GLU A 20 -10.45 -20.83 -5.13
CA GLU A 20 -9.28 -21.39 -5.79
C GLU A 20 -8.09 -20.43 -5.73
N ALA A 21 -8.34 -19.12 -5.87
CA ALA A 21 -7.33 -18.08 -5.68
C ALA A 21 -6.78 -18.08 -4.25
N ALA A 22 -7.63 -18.14 -3.23
CA ALA A 22 -7.22 -18.24 -1.82
C ALA A 22 -6.35 -19.48 -1.59
N SER A 23 -6.77 -20.62 -2.15
CA SER A 23 -6.02 -21.88 -2.05
C SER A 23 -4.65 -21.82 -2.77
N ALA A 24 -4.56 -21.12 -3.90
CA ALA A 24 -3.33 -20.91 -4.63
C ALA A 24 -2.37 -19.98 -3.84
N ALA A 25 -2.86 -18.90 -3.29
CA ALA A 25 -2.10 -17.96 -2.46
C ALA A 25 -1.52 -18.66 -1.22
N ILE A 26 -2.33 -19.46 -0.51
CA ILE A 26 -1.85 -20.24 0.64
C ILE A 26 -0.72 -21.20 0.23
N ARG A 27 -0.85 -21.87 -0.90
CA ARG A 27 0.20 -22.77 -1.39
C ARG A 27 1.49 -22.03 -1.74
N GLN A 28 1.39 -20.87 -2.40
CA GLN A 28 2.54 -20.04 -2.76
C GLN A 28 3.27 -19.58 -1.50
N VAL A 29 2.57 -18.95 -0.57
CA VAL A 29 3.12 -18.48 0.71
C VAL A 29 3.78 -19.63 1.49
N THR A 30 3.12 -20.79 1.57
CA THR A 30 3.68 -21.96 2.27
C THR A 30 4.96 -22.47 1.60
N SER A 31 5.01 -22.41 0.26
CA SER A 31 6.22 -22.77 -0.50
C SER A 31 7.36 -21.80 -0.23
N ASP A 32 7.08 -20.50 -0.26
CA ASP A 32 8.08 -19.45 -0.06
C ASP A 32 8.64 -19.42 1.37
N MET A 33 7.82 -19.82 2.35
CA MET A 33 8.24 -19.98 3.74
C MET A 33 9.00 -21.29 4.02
N THR A 34 9.08 -22.21 3.06
CA THR A 34 9.80 -23.46 3.24
C THR A 34 11.27 -23.26 2.81
N PRO A 35 12.27 -23.40 3.72
CA PRO A 35 13.67 -23.23 3.37
C PRO A 35 14.09 -24.21 2.26
N PRO A 36 14.88 -23.76 1.26
CA PRO A 36 15.41 -24.64 0.24
C PRO A 36 16.31 -25.72 0.89
N GLY A 37 15.98 -26.99 0.70
CA GLY A 37 16.73 -28.12 1.24
C GLY A 37 16.05 -28.89 2.36
N ASN A 38 14.83 -28.54 2.76
CA ASN A 38 14.03 -29.37 3.65
C ASN A 38 13.47 -30.57 2.87
N THR A 39 14.28 -31.64 2.80
CA THR A 39 13.76 -32.96 2.47
C THR A 39 12.99 -33.53 3.67
N PRO A 40 12.02 -34.44 3.48
CA PRO A 40 11.25 -35.06 4.56
C PRO A 40 12.06 -35.72 5.68
N GLU A 41 13.35 -35.89 5.47
CA GLU A 41 14.30 -36.49 6.43
C GLU A 41 14.99 -35.47 7.34
N SER A 42 14.81 -34.16 7.13
CA SER A 42 15.38 -33.16 8.04
C SER A 42 14.56 -33.08 9.33
N THR A 43 15.09 -33.64 10.39
CA THR A 43 14.51 -33.55 11.76
C THR A 43 14.71 -32.19 12.43
N VAL A 44 15.35 -31.24 11.74
CA VAL A 44 15.58 -29.89 12.24
C VAL A 44 14.42 -29.02 11.78
N ARG A 45 13.46 -28.74 12.67
CA ARG A 45 12.46 -27.71 12.44
C ARG A 45 13.19 -26.36 12.28
N PRO A 46 12.75 -25.47 11.37
CA PRO A 46 13.24 -24.10 11.36
C PRO A 46 13.09 -23.51 12.76
N ALA A 47 14.07 -22.74 13.20
CA ALA A 47 14.06 -22.10 14.51
C ALA A 47 13.06 -20.92 14.60
N TRP A 48 12.29 -20.66 13.55
CA TRP A 48 11.32 -19.55 13.45
C TRP A 48 10.02 -20.02 12.80
N GLU A 49 8.93 -19.46 13.25
CA GLU A 49 7.61 -19.58 12.62
C GLU A 49 7.33 -18.28 11.86
N GLY A 50 6.98 -18.37 10.58
CA GLY A 50 6.52 -17.22 9.82
C GLY A 50 5.05 -16.99 10.04
N GLU A 51 4.63 -15.73 9.96
CA GLU A 51 3.24 -15.31 10.03
C GLU A 51 2.93 -14.38 8.87
N ILE A 52 1.79 -14.58 8.22
CA ILE A 52 1.24 -13.67 7.20
C ILE A 52 -0.21 -13.42 7.54
N SER A 53 -0.57 -12.14 7.59
CA SER A 53 -1.92 -11.66 7.77
C SER A 53 -2.32 -10.78 6.59
N VAL A 54 -3.51 -11.01 6.05
CA VAL A 54 -4.12 -10.16 5.02
C VAL A 54 -5.55 -9.88 5.44
N GLU A 55 -5.87 -8.62 5.63
CA GLU A 55 -7.21 -8.14 5.93
C GLU A 55 -7.68 -7.22 4.82
N SER A 56 -8.96 -7.23 4.51
CA SER A 56 -9.51 -6.32 3.50
C SER A 56 -10.87 -5.79 3.90
N GLU A 57 -11.13 -4.56 3.49
CA GLU A 57 -12.41 -3.90 3.65
C GLU A 57 -12.83 -3.28 2.31
N GLY A 58 -14.08 -3.56 1.90
CA GLY A 58 -14.70 -2.98 0.71
C GLY A 58 -15.80 -2.02 1.08
N SER A 59 -15.84 -0.86 0.45
CA SER A 59 -16.91 0.12 0.61
C SER A 59 -17.30 0.71 -0.74
N VAL A 60 -18.52 1.22 -0.82
CA VAL A 60 -19.01 1.92 -2.03
C VAL A 60 -19.24 3.38 -1.67
N VAL A 61 -18.58 4.26 -2.42
CA VAL A 61 -18.74 5.72 -2.31
C VAL A 61 -19.21 6.21 -3.68
N ASP A 62 -20.47 6.67 -3.76
CA ASP A 62 -21.15 7.05 -5.00
C ASP A 62 -21.11 5.92 -6.06
N THR A 63 -20.30 6.08 -7.10
CA THR A 63 -20.15 5.13 -8.21
C THR A 63 -18.82 4.39 -8.17
N LEU A 64 -18.08 4.50 -7.08
CA LEU A 64 -16.76 3.89 -6.91
C LEU A 64 -16.83 2.77 -5.86
N LEU A 65 -16.23 1.64 -6.16
CA LEU A 65 -15.86 0.63 -5.19
C LEU A 65 -14.48 1.00 -4.64
N CYS A 66 -14.40 1.27 -3.36
CA CYS A 66 -13.15 1.41 -2.64
C CYS A 66 -12.80 0.08 -2.00
N TYR A 67 -11.55 -0.36 -2.14
CA TYR A 67 -11.05 -1.59 -1.58
C TYR A 67 -9.71 -1.33 -0.88
N VAL A 68 -9.69 -1.53 0.43
CA VAL A 68 -8.51 -1.33 1.27
C VAL A 68 -7.99 -2.69 1.71
N ILE A 69 -6.71 -2.95 1.51
CA ILE A 69 -6.04 -4.18 1.92
C ILE A 69 -4.92 -3.82 2.89
N THR A 70 -4.93 -4.42 4.07
CA THR A 70 -3.83 -4.35 5.02
C THR A 70 -3.10 -5.68 5.04
N ARG A 71 -1.80 -5.66 4.81
CA ARG A 71 -0.93 -6.83 4.83
C ARG A 71 0.10 -6.71 5.92
N ALA A 72 0.38 -7.81 6.59
CA ALA A 72 1.52 -7.92 7.48
C ALA A 72 2.16 -9.30 7.32
N SER A 73 3.48 -9.35 7.27
CA SER A 73 4.21 -10.61 7.19
C SER A 73 5.48 -10.59 8.01
N TYR A 74 5.79 -11.72 8.63
CA TYR A 74 7.08 -11.99 9.25
C TYR A 74 7.55 -13.37 8.80
N THR A 75 8.58 -13.41 8.01
CA THR A 75 9.14 -14.65 7.45
C THR A 75 10.54 -14.96 8.01
N GLY A 76 10.84 -14.41 9.17
CA GLY A 76 12.15 -14.48 9.79
C GLY A 76 13.00 -13.24 9.50
N GLY A 77 14.05 -13.02 10.28
CA GLY A 77 14.93 -11.87 10.15
C GLY A 77 14.74 -10.81 11.22
N ALA A 78 15.19 -9.58 10.95
CA ALA A 78 15.24 -8.50 11.96
C ALA A 78 13.86 -7.91 12.26
N HIS A 79 12.95 -7.86 11.26
CA HIS A 79 11.60 -7.30 11.39
C HIS A 79 10.66 -7.88 10.32
N GLY A 80 9.36 -7.74 10.52
CA GLY A 80 8.33 -8.01 9.52
C GLY A 80 8.19 -6.87 8.51
N ILE A 81 7.34 -7.08 7.51
CA ILE A 81 6.88 -6.06 6.58
C ILE A 81 5.37 -5.92 6.76
N TYR A 82 4.89 -4.69 6.70
CA TYR A 82 3.47 -4.39 6.76
C TYR A 82 3.16 -3.21 5.84
N GLY A 83 1.91 -3.11 5.40
CA GLY A 83 1.47 -2.01 4.57
C GLY A 83 -0.03 -2.00 4.37
N THR A 84 -0.53 -0.86 3.92
CA THR A 84 -1.92 -0.64 3.50
C THR A 84 -1.92 -0.27 2.03
N GLU A 85 -2.83 -0.85 1.26
CA GLU A 85 -3.03 -0.61 -0.16
C GLU A 85 -4.49 -0.23 -0.39
N CYS A 86 -4.72 0.85 -1.14
CA CYS A 86 -6.05 1.36 -1.47
C CYS A 86 -6.27 1.29 -2.98
N TYR A 87 -7.42 0.74 -3.38
CA TYR A 87 -7.79 0.60 -4.78
C TYR A 87 -9.19 1.17 -5.01
N TYR A 88 -9.39 1.84 -6.13
CA TYR A 88 -10.68 2.36 -6.55
C TYR A 88 -11.07 1.81 -7.91
N TYR A 89 -12.29 1.31 -8.01
CA TYR A 89 -12.84 0.80 -9.26
C TYR A 89 -14.14 1.50 -9.60
N SER A 90 -14.31 1.86 -10.85
CA SER A 90 -15.58 2.36 -11.38
C SER A 90 -16.62 1.23 -11.40
N LEU A 91 -17.73 1.39 -10.68
CA LEU A 91 -18.84 0.42 -10.74
C LEU A 91 -19.51 0.38 -12.11
N ALA A 92 -19.49 1.48 -12.86
CA ALA A 92 -20.09 1.56 -14.19
C ALA A 92 -19.18 0.97 -15.28
N GLY A 93 -17.85 1.22 -15.18
CA GLY A 93 -16.88 0.85 -16.21
C GLY A 93 -16.07 -0.41 -15.90
N GLY A 94 -15.97 -0.79 -14.64
CA GLY A 94 -15.18 -1.96 -14.19
C GLY A 94 -13.67 -1.77 -14.31
N TYR A 95 -13.20 -0.52 -14.44
CA TYR A 95 -11.77 -0.19 -14.52
C TYR A 95 -11.29 0.48 -13.23
N GLU A 96 -10.02 0.37 -12.98
CA GLU A 96 -9.35 1.03 -11.85
C GLU A 96 -9.27 2.54 -12.07
N ILE A 97 -9.55 3.30 -11.02
CA ILE A 97 -9.46 4.75 -11.00
C ILE A 97 -8.10 5.14 -10.41
N THR A 98 -7.37 5.93 -11.13
CA THR A 98 -6.05 6.44 -10.75
C THR A 98 -6.11 7.93 -10.38
N THR A 99 -5.04 8.45 -9.82
CA THR A 99 -4.92 9.88 -9.52
C THR A 99 -5.02 10.74 -10.79
N ALA A 100 -4.59 10.23 -11.95
CA ALA A 100 -4.69 10.90 -13.24
C ALA A 100 -6.14 10.98 -13.77
N ASP A 101 -7.05 10.11 -13.31
CA ASP A 101 -8.48 10.19 -13.61
C ASP A 101 -9.19 11.26 -12.76
N LEU A 102 -8.63 11.57 -11.59
CA LEU A 102 -9.21 12.49 -10.60
C LEU A 102 -8.67 13.92 -10.75
N PHE A 103 -7.41 14.08 -11.16
CA PHE A 103 -6.69 15.35 -11.15
C PHE A 103 -5.99 15.64 -12.46
N THR A 104 -6.01 16.89 -12.88
CA THR A 104 -5.18 17.39 -13.98
C THR A 104 -3.72 17.44 -13.57
N GLU A 105 -2.80 17.49 -14.54
CA GLU A 105 -1.35 17.60 -14.30
C GLU A 105 -1.00 18.80 -13.39
N THR A 106 -1.62 19.96 -13.63
CA THR A 106 -1.42 21.15 -12.78
C THR A 106 -1.89 20.92 -11.33
N GLN A 107 -2.98 20.17 -11.13
CA GLN A 107 -3.48 19.83 -9.81
C GLN A 107 -2.56 18.82 -9.11
N LEU A 108 -2.03 17.84 -9.83
CA LEU A 108 -1.03 16.90 -9.31
C LEU A 108 0.25 17.63 -8.86
N GLU A 109 0.72 18.62 -9.62
CA GLU A 109 1.86 19.45 -9.19
C GLU A 109 1.58 20.22 -7.89
N ARG A 110 0.37 20.72 -7.71
CA ARG A 110 -0.03 21.39 -6.47
C ARG A 110 -0.17 20.42 -5.31
N LEU A 111 -0.74 19.24 -5.53
CA LEU A 111 -0.81 18.16 -4.55
C LEU A 111 0.58 17.73 -4.09
N ASN A 112 1.53 17.56 -4.99
CA ASN A 112 2.92 17.25 -4.66
C ASN A 112 3.52 18.27 -3.69
N ARG A 113 3.22 19.56 -3.87
CA ARG A 113 3.67 20.61 -2.94
C ARG A 113 2.99 20.51 -1.60
N LEU A 114 1.66 20.35 -1.56
CA LEU A 114 0.91 20.21 -0.30
C LEU A 114 1.38 19.00 0.51
N ILE A 115 1.61 17.88 -0.15
CA ILE A 115 2.13 16.67 0.48
C ILE A 115 3.50 16.92 1.11
N ARG A 116 4.39 17.58 0.37
CA ARG A 116 5.75 17.88 0.87
C ARG A 116 5.73 18.87 2.03
N GLU A 117 4.90 19.92 1.93
CA GLU A 117 4.72 20.91 2.99
C GLU A 117 4.17 20.28 4.28
N ASP A 118 3.19 19.37 4.15
CA ASP A 118 2.63 18.64 5.28
C ASP A 118 3.67 17.74 5.96
N ILE A 119 4.46 17.00 5.18
CA ILE A 119 5.56 16.19 5.72
C ILE A 119 6.60 17.05 6.43
N TYR A 120 6.93 18.22 5.87
CA TYR A 120 7.83 19.16 6.55
C TYR A 120 7.28 19.60 7.92
N GLU A 121 5.98 19.90 7.98
CA GLU A 121 5.32 20.29 9.22
C GLU A 121 5.27 19.13 10.22
N GLN A 122 4.85 17.93 9.79
CA GLN A 122 4.77 16.74 10.65
C GLN A 122 6.11 16.41 11.31
N TYR A 123 7.21 16.54 10.59
CA TYR A 123 8.54 16.16 11.08
C TYR A 123 9.38 17.34 11.60
N GLY A 124 8.83 18.56 11.58
CA GLY A 124 9.47 19.76 12.09
C GLY A 124 10.74 20.15 11.34
N VAL A 125 10.75 19.97 10.01
CA VAL A 125 11.86 20.27 9.11
C VAL A 125 11.48 21.35 8.09
N ARG A 126 12.46 21.89 7.35
CA ARG A 126 12.25 22.99 6.41
C ARG A 126 12.86 22.75 5.04
N SER A 127 13.56 21.65 4.86
CA SER A 127 14.22 21.34 3.59
C SER A 127 14.35 19.82 3.39
N ASP A 128 14.63 19.42 2.15
CA ASP A 128 14.86 18.02 1.78
C ASP A 128 16.12 17.47 2.46
N GLU A 129 17.16 18.28 2.64
CA GLU A 129 18.39 17.87 3.33
C GLU A 129 18.10 17.56 4.81
N GLU A 130 17.18 18.30 5.45
CA GLU A 130 16.75 18.00 6.81
C GLU A 130 15.91 16.71 6.87
N LEU A 131 15.07 16.45 5.85
CA LEU A 131 14.33 15.18 5.74
C LEU A 131 15.27 13.98 5.59
N GLU A 132 16.32 14.09 4.76
CA GLU A 132 17.32 13.03 4.62
C GLU A 132 17.96 12.67 5.97
N THR A 133 18.23 13.66 6.83
CA THR A 133 18.76 13.41 8.17
C THR A 133 17.79 12.64 9.09
N LYS A 134 16.49 12.68 8.77
CA LYS A 134 15.43 11.91 9.46
C LYS A 134 15.24 10.51 8.89
N GLY A 135 15.89 10.19 7.77
CA GLY A 135 15.80 8.90 7.09
C GLY A 135 14.79 8.86 5.94
N PHE A 136 14.30 10.01 5.48
CA PHE A 136 13.47 10.11 4.29
C PHE A 136 14.31 10.03 3.00
N PHE A 137 13.62 9.72 1.91
CA PHE A 137 14.10 9.76 0.53
C PHE A 137 13.28 10.82 -0.21
N PRO A 138 13.67 12.11 -0.16
CA PRO A 138 12.83 13.22 -0.63
C PRO A 138 12.44 13.12 -2.10
N GLU A 139 13.23 12.47 -2.94
CA GLU A 139 12.95 12.25 -4.35
C GLU A 139 11.70 11.40 -4.62
N TYR A 140 11.27 10.58 -3.64
CA TYR A 140 10.07 9.75 -3.75
C TYR A 140 8.83 10.37 -3.10
N ILE A 141 8.98 11.54 -2.44
CA ILE A 141 7.86 12.24 -1.81
C ILE A 141 7.01 12.93 -2.88
N GLY A 142 5.78 12.50 -3.03
CA GLY A 142 4.81 13.06 -3.96
C GLY A 142 3.51 12.28 -3.98
N VAL A 143 2.61 12.63 -4.91
CA VAL A 143 1.34 11.93 -5.09
C VAL A 143 1.60 10.44 -5.36
N THR A 144 0.89 9.59 -4.65
CA THR A 144 0.90 8.14 -4.81
C THR A 144 -0.49 7.66 -5.21
N GLU A 145 -0.57 6.51 -5.90
CA GLU A 145 -1.83 5.82 -6.18
C GLU A 145 -2.43 5.15 -4.92
N ASN A 146 -1.67 5.13 -3.83
CA ASN A 146 -2.13 4.61 -2.55
C ASN A 146 -2.79 5.73 -1.73
N PHE A 147 -4.08 5.96 -1.95
CA PHE A 147 -4.84 7.02 -1.31
C PHE A 147 -6.23 6.53 -0.87
N LEU A 148 -6.81 7.20 0.11
CA LEU A 148 -8.18 6.98 0.59
C LEU A 148 -8.98 8.27 0.51
N VAL A 149 -10.11 8.23 -0.20
CA VAL A 149 -11.09 9.33 -0.21
C VAL A 149 -11.98 9.23 1.01
N THR A 150 -12.04 10.30 1.78
CA THR A 150 -12.87 10.41 2.99
C THR A 150 -13.83 11.60 2.88
N PRO A 151 -14.84 11.71 3.78
CA PRO A 151 -15.67 12.91 3.85
C PRO A 151 -14.89 14.20 4.10
N GLU A 152 -13.73 14.12 4.73
CA GLU A 152 -12.86 15.24 5.10
C GLU A 152 -11.91 15.66 3.98
N GLY A 153 -11.59 14.74 3.04
CA GLY A 153 -10.64 15.00 1.96
C GLY A 153 -10.04 13.73 1.38
N ILE A 154 -8.74 13.76 1.11
CA ILE A 154 -7.98 12.60 0.63
C ILE A 154 -6.79 12.39 1.55
N THR A 155 -6.57 11.14 1.97
CA THR A 155 -5.37 10.71 2.70
C THR A 155 -4.51 9.87 1.79
N PHE A 156 -3.25 10.25 1.62
CA PHE A 156 -2.20 9.50 0.91
C PHE A 156 -1.44 8.65 1.91
N TYR A 157 -1.22 7.38 1.57
CA TYR A 157 -0.51 6.40 2.41
C TYR A 157 0.84 6.06 1.78
N TYR A 158 1.88 6.13 2.58
CA TYR A 158 3.23 5.69 2.23
C TYR A 158 3.61 4.56 3.18
N ASN A 159 3.79 3.39 2.64
CA ASN A 159 4.21 2.23 3.40
C ASN A 159 5.70 2.31 3.77
N PRO A 160 6.20 1.48 4.72
CA PRO A 160 7.61 1.40 4.99
C PRO A 160 8.42 1.18 3.71
N TYR A 161 9.45 1.98 3.52
CA TYR A 161 10.33 2.07 2.34
C TYR A 161 9.80 2.87 1.14
N ASP A 162 8.55 3.29 1.09
CA ASP A 162 8.04 4.09 -0.03
C ASP A 162 8.75 5.43 -0.15
N ILE A 163 8.86 6.17 0.97
CA ILE A 163 9.46 7.51 1.01
C ILE A 163 10.56 7.66 2.06
N GLY A 164 11.03 6.55 2.66
CA GLY A 164 12.07 6.60 3.67
C GLY A 164 12.44 5.24 4.24
N CYS A 165 13.35 5.21 5.19
CA CYS A 165 13.80 3.98 5.81
C CYS A 165 12.70 3.32 6.66
N TYR A 166 12.79 2.00 6.87
CA TYR A 166 11.83 1.23 7.65
C TYR A 166 11.50 1.81 9.04
N ALA A 167 12.46 2.44 9.68
CA ALA A 167 12.30 3.00 11.01
C ALA A 167 11.30 4.17 11.09
N LEU A 168 10.97 4.79 9.96
CA LEU A 168 9.91 5.81 9.88
C LEU A 168 8.51 5.20 10.03
N GLY A 169 8.37 3.91 9.70
CA GLY A 169 7.06 3.27 9.63
C GLY A 169 6.25 3.73 8.42
N SER A 170 4.94 3.63 8.52
CA SER A 170 4.02 4.22 7.53
C SER A 170 3.86 5.72 7.79
N VAL A 171 3.79 6.49 6.70
CA VAL A 171 3.53 7.93 6.74
C VAL A 171 2.19 8.20 6.06
N GLU A 172 1.38 9.06 6.67
CA GLU A 172 0.09 9.47 6.13
C GLU A 172 0.07 10.97 5.95
N VAL A 173 -0.46 11.42 4.82
CA VAL A 173 -0.66 12.84 4.51
C VAL A 173 -2.12 13.06 4.13
N SER A 174 -2.82 13.92 4.87
CA SER A 174 -4.22 14.23 4.62
C SER A 174 -4.35 15.61 3.99
N VAL A 175 -4.96 15.66 2.81
CA VAL A 175 -5.32 16.88 2.10
C VAL A 175 -6.80 17.14 2.28
N SER A 176 -7.15 18.23 2.94
CA SER A 176 -8.54 18.58 3.27
C SER A 176 -9.36 18.95 2.04
N ARG A 177 -10.69 18.87 2.14
CA ARG A 177 -11.60 19.36 1.09
C ARG A 177 -11.38 20.81 0.72
N GLU A 178 -11.03 21.66 1.67
CA GLU A 178 -10.75 23.08 1.43
C GLU A 178 -9.48 23.24 0.57
N GLN A 179 -8.43 22.50 0.89
CA GLN A 179 -7.20 22.47 0.10
C GLN A 179 -7.44 21.91 -1.31
N LEU A 180 -8.23 20.83 -1.43
CA LEU A 180 -8.61 20.24 -2.72
C LEU A 180 -9.44 21.21 -3.57
N ALA A 181 -10.35 21.98 -2.97
CA ALA A 181 -11.14 22.99 -3.67
C ALA A 181 -10.29 24.18 -4.16
N GLY A 182 -9.11 24.37 -3.60
CA GLY A 182 -8.12 25.38 -4.00
C GLY A 182 -7.17 24.94 -5.11
N LEU A 183 -7.23 23.66 -5.54
CA LEU A 183 -6.41 23.13 -6.62
C LEU A 183 -6.94 23.62 -7.98
#